data_1c09c234f7e7b1ed26ffd09263b65bb2
#
_entry.id   1c09c234f7e7b1ed26ffd09263b65bb2
#
_cell.length_a   1.000
_cell.length_b   1.000
_cell.length_c   1.000
_cell.angle_alpha   90.00
_cell.angle_beta   90.00
_cell.angle_gamma   90.00
#
_symmetry.space_group_name_H-M   'P 1'
#
loop_
_entity.id
_entity.type
_entity.pdbx_description
1 polymer ?
#
loop_
_entity_poly.entity_id
_entity_poly.type
_entity_poly.pdbx_seq_one_letter_code
_entity_poly.pdbx_strand_id
1 'polypeptide(L)'
;MKRILLVLMGVFMLAFLVGCGNDASKPAETGKPSTSEKITVQAAASLKGALTELADAYKKSHNLADDQIAINFAGSGTLRQQIEQGAPASLFISADEKNMKMLQEKDLVTDVKPFVTNELVLVVPKGQPKVELDQITTVKRIVLGNPETVPAGNYGKQVLTKLGVWEQVEPNVVYAKDVKAVTASISQGAGDAGFIYKTDAIAAGDAVQISAVTPTDSHDPVIYPIGIIKKYDNALAKDFYQYVMSPEGQKVLEKYGFSTSK
;
A
#
# COMPACT_ATOMS: atom_id res chain seq x y z
N MET A 1 28.17 -55.17 -42.24
CA MET A 1 27.24 -55.67 -43.26
C MET A 1 26.14 -54.65 -43.37
N LYS A 2 26.18 -53.80 -44.43
CA LYS A 2 25.32 -53.83 -45.63
C LYS A 2 23.82 -53.72 -45.24
N ARG A 3 22.99 -52.76 -45.62
CA ARG A 3 22.76 -52.03 -46.92
C ARG A 3 21.81 -50.89 -46.63
N ILE A 4 21.96 -49.60 -47.00
CA ILE A 4 21.65 -48.97 -48.32
C ILE A 4 20.23 -49.26 -48.82
N LEU A 5 19.39 -48.15 -48.96
CA LEU A 5 18.63 -47.74 -50.15
C LEU A 5 17.67 -46.58 -49.76
N LEU A 6 17.89 -45.36 -50.14
CA LEU A 6 17.67 -44.65 -51.40
C LEU A 6 16.19 -44.26 -51.67
N VAL A 7 15.93 -42.94 -51.58
CA VAL A 7 15.35 -41.99 -52.55
C VAL A 7 13.88 -42.17 -52.90
N LEU A 8 13.12 -41.11 -52.70
CA LEU A 8 12.35 -40.50 -53.81
C LEU A 8 11.94 -39.03 -53.49
N MET A 9 12.31 -38.26 -54.39
CA MET A 9 12.21 -36.81 -54.64
C MET A 9 10.79 -36.52 -55.19
N GLY A 10 10.18 -35.45 -54.74
CA GLY A 10 8.92 -34.94 -55.26
C GLY A 10 8.88 -33.41 -55.17
N VAL A 11 9.41 -32.78 -56.17
CA VAL A 11 9.30 -31.34 -56.48
C VAL A 11 7.87 -31.03 -56.89
N PHE A 12 7.24 -30.02 -56.26
CA PHE A 12 6.14 -29.30 -56.90
C PHE A 12 6.31 -27.80 -56.71
N MET A 13 6.24 -27.15 -57.84
CA MET A 13 6.66 -25.77 -58.16
C MET A 13 5.44 -24.85 -58.20
N LEU A 14 5.65 -23.62 -57.78
CA LEU A 14 4.97 -22.36 -58.17
C LEU A 14 3.46 -22.16 -57.95
N ALA A 15 3.13 -21.10 -57.22
CA ALA A 15 2.39 -19.96 -57.78
C ALA A 15 2.56 -18.70 -56.93
N PHE A 16 3.19 -17.70 -57.49
CA PHE A 16 3.21 -16.30 -57.01
C PHE A 16 1.80 -15.70 -57.18
N LEU A 17 1.31 -15.03 -56.11
CA LEU A 17 0.34 -13.96 -56.26
C LEU A 17 0.77 -12.80 -55.33
N VAL A 18 1.27 -11.77 -55.95
CA VAL A 18 1.48 -10.43 -55.43
C VAL A 18 0.10 -9.81 -55.22
N GLY A 19 -0.19 -9.41 -53.97
CA GLY A 19 -1.33 -8.60 -53.60
C GLY A 19 -0.86 -7.45 -52.73
N CYS A 20 -0.57 -6.29 -53.34
CA CYS A 20 -0.49 -5.01 -52.63
C CYS A 20 -1.88 -4.63 -52.13
N GLY A 21 -1.98 -4.24 -50.88
CA GLY A 21 -3.25 -3.71 -50.36
C GLY A 21 -3.15 -3.24 -48.91
N ASN A 22 -2.92 -1.94 -48.74
CA ASN A 22 -3.37 -1.04 -47.68
C ASN A 22 -2.85 -1.26 -46.27
N ASP A 23 -1.89 -0.43 -45.90
CA ASP A 23 -1.65 0.01 -44.54
C ASP A 23 -2.92 0.70 -43.96
N ALA A 24 -3.69 -0.04 -43.22
CA ALA A 24 -4.63 0.52 -42.28
C ALA A 24 -4.01 0.34 -40.89
N SER A 25 -3.52 1.43 -40.33
CA SER A 25 -3.06 1.56 -38.95
C SER A 25 -4.12 0.99 -37.99
N LYS A 26 -3.86 -0.21 -37.48
CA LYS A 26 -4.63 -0.78 -36.36
C LYS A 26 -4.43 0.11 -35.14
N PRO A 27 -5.50 0.54 -34.46
CA PRO A 27 -5.36 1.16 -33.15
C PRO A 27 -4.70 0.15 -32.22
N ALA A 28 -3.76 0.63 -31.40
CA ALA A 28 -3.15 -0.17 -30.35
C ALA A 28 -4.27 -0.72 -29.44
N GLU A 29 -4.51 -2.03 -29.53
CA GLU A 29 -5.30 -2.73 -28.52
C GLU A 29 -4.59 -2.51 -27.18
N THR A 30 -5.24 -1.81 -26.26
CA THR A 30 -4.89 -1.84 -24.84
C THR A 30 -4.99 -3.31 -24.42
N GLY A 31 -3.84 -3.95 -24.25
CA GLY A 31 -3.75 -5.39 -24.01
C GLY A 31 -4.52 -5.76 -22.75
N LYS A 32 -5.51 -6.65 -22.89
CA LYS A 32 -6.09 -7.33 -21.74
C LYS A 32 -4.97 -8.01 -20.94
N PRO A 33 -5.01 -7.95 -19.59
CA PRO A 33 -4.01 -8.64 -18.77
C PRO A 33 -3.93 -10.12 -19.18
N SER A 34 -2.71 -10.62 -19.39
CA SER A 34 -2.48 -12.04 -19.66
C SER A 34 -2.88 -12.85 -18.43
N THR A 35 -3.59 -13.96 -18.61
CA THR A 35 -3.98 -14.88 -17.51
C THR A 35 -2.79 -15.50 -16.76
N SER A 36 -1.56 -15.24 -17.19
CA SER A 36 -0.32 -15.74 -16.56
C SER A 36 0.41 -14.70 -15.72
N GLU A 37 0.06 -13.40 -15.80
CA GLU A 37 0.74 -12.35 -15.04
C GLU A 37 0.37 -12.39 -13.56
N LYS A 38 1.37 -12.16 -12.71
CA LYS A 38 1.19 -12.02 -11.26
C LYS A 38 1.81 -10.72 -10.78
N ILE A 39 1.18 -10.10 -9.80
CA ILE A 39 1.69 -8.90 -9.15
C ILE A 39 1.77 -9.07 -7.63
N THR A 40 2.71 -8.36 -7.05
CA THR A 40 2.81 -8.18 -5.60
C THR A 40 2.66 -6.70 -5.29
N VAL A 41 1.69 -6.37 -4.45
CA VAL A 41 1.48 -5.01 -3.93
C VAL A 41 2.12 -4.91 -2.55
N GLN A 42 3.01 -3.97 -2.36
CA GLN A 42 3.57 -3.61 -1.05
C GLN A 42 2.77 -2.42 -0.50
N ALA A 43 1.96 -2.61 0.51
CA ALA A 43 1.02 -1.60 0.99
C ALA A 43 1.10 -1.35 2.50
N ALA A 44 0.95 -0.10 2.90
CA ALA A 44 0.87 0.28 4.30
C ALA A 44 -0.20 -0.51 5.06
N ALA A 45 0.11 -0.96 6.27
CA ALA A 45 -0.74 -1.85 7.09
C ALA A 45 -2.15 -1.29 7.34
N SER A 46 -2.32 0.04 7.41
CA SER A 46 -3.61 0.72 7.56
C SER A 46 -4.57 0.49 6.39
N LEU A 47 -4.05 0.20 5.18
CA LEU A 47 -4.85 -0.06 3.98
C LEU A 47 -5.41 -1.49 3.90
N LYS A 48 -5.07 -2.38 4.86
CA LYS A 48 -5.37 -3.81 4.75
C LYS A 48 -6.84 -4.10 4.42
N GLY A 49 -7.77 -3.51 5.12
CA GLY A 49 -9.21 -3.75 4.89
C GLY A 49 -9.64 -3.35 3.48
N ALA A 50 -9.36 -2.10 3.12
CA ALA A 50 -9.78 -1.53 1.83
C ALA A 50 -9.12 -2.23 0.63
N LEU A 51 -7.79 -2.44 0.66
CA LEU A 51 -7.09 -3.09 -0.45
C LEU A 51 -7.42 -4.57 -0.59
N THR A 52 -7.74 -5.27 0.49
CA THR A 52 -8.23 -6.66 0.38
C THR A 52 -9.57 -6.69 -0.35
N GLU A 53 -10.54 -5.84 0.05
CA GLU A 53 -11.83 -5.74 -0.65
C GLU A 53 -11.66 -5.36 -2.12
N LEU A 54 -10.81 -4.38 -2.43
CA LEU A 54 -10.51 -3.96 -3.80
C LEU A 54 -9.89 -5.08 -4.63
N ALA A 55 -8.89 -5.80 -4.10
CA ALA A 55 -8.24 -6.88 -4.80
C ALA A 55 -9.20 -8.05 -5.07
N ASP A 56 -10.05 -8.39 -4.12
CA ASP A 56 -11.03 -9.46 -4.27
C ASP A 56 -12.11 -9.10 -5.30
N ALA A 57 -12.60 -7.86 -5.28
CA ALA A 57 -13.54 -7.35 -6.28
C ALA A 57 -12.92 -7.34 -7.69
N TYR A 58 -11.67 -6.89 -7.81
CA TYR A 58 -10.94 -6.85 -9.08
C TYR A 58 -10.69 -8.26 -9.62
N LYS A 59 -10.19 -9.18 -8.79
CA LYS A 59 -9.98 -10.59 -9.19
C LYS A 59 -11.28 -11.22 -9.72
N LYS A 60 -12.38 -11.00 -8.99
CA LYS A 60 -13.70 -11.53 -9.39
C LYS A 60 -14.18 -10.97 -10.73
N SER A 61 -14.07 -9.67 -10.95
CA SER A 61 -14.56 -9.01 -12.17
C SER A 61 -13.72 -9.36 -13.41
N HIS A 62 -12.43 -9.71 -13.23
CA HIS A 62 -11.51 -10.05 -14.30
C HIS A 62 -11.25 -11.57 -14.45
N ASN A 63 -11.96 -12.41 -13.68
CA ASN A 63 -11.77 -13.87 -13.64
C ASN A 63 -10.31 -14.28 -13.37
N LEU A 64 -9.64 -13.59 -12.45
CA LEU A 64 -8.27 -13.87 -12.07
C LEU A 64 -8.23 -14.95 -10.98
N ALA A 65 -7.16 -15.75 -10.97
CA ALA A 65 -6.87 -16.68 -9.87
C ALA A 65 -6.45 -15.92 -8.59
N ASP A 66 -6.67 -16.53 -7.44
CA ASP A 66 -6.39 -15.90 -6.14
C ASP A 66 -4.93 -15.49 -5.95
N ASP A 67 -4.01 -16.21 -6.57
CA ASP A 67 -2.56 -15.99 -6.46
C ASP A 67 -2.01 -14.96 -7.47
N GLN A 68 -2.85 -14.38 -8.34
CA GLN A 68 -2.39 -13.38 -9.31
C GLN A 68 -2.17 -12.00 -8.70
N ILE A 69 -2.86 -11.66 -7.61
CA ILE A 69 -2.65 -10.43 -6.87
C ILE A 69 -2.35 -10.79 -5.41
N ALA A 70 -1.09 -10.72 -5.04
CA ALA A 70 -0.66 -10.85 -3.65
C ALA A 70 -0.43 -9.47 -3.05
N ILE A 71 -0.82 -9.27 -1.78
CA ILE A 71 -0.59 -8.01 -1.07
C ILE A 71 0.17 -8.30 0.22
N ASN A 72 1.30 -7.62 0.39
CA ASN A 72 2.08 -7.63 1.62
C ASN A 72 1.82 -6.34 2.41
N PHE A 73 1.39 -6.48 3.67
CA PHE A 73 1.05 -5.36 4.54
C PHE A 73 2.05 -5.23 5.68
N ALA A 74 2.70 -4.06 5.79
CA ALA A 74 3.62 -3.74 6.88
C ALA A 74 3.77 -2.21 7.07
N GLY A 75 4.66 -1.77 7.94
CA GLY A 75 5.08 -0.38 8.01
C GLY A 75 5.74 0.06 6.70
N SER A 76 5.42 1.25 6.20
CA SER A 76 5.88 1.72 4.90
C SER A 76 7.40 1.75 4.76
N GLY A 77 8.12 2.11 5.83
CA GLY A 77 9.58 2.08 5.83
C GLY A 77 10.16 0.67 5.71
N THR A 78 9.54 -0.32 6.35
CA THR A 78 9.92 -1.74 6.20
C THR A 78 9.71 -2.21 4.76
N LEU A 79 8.56 -1.89 4.15
CA LEU A 79 8.26 -2.24 2.76
C LEU A 79 9.22 -1.57 1.79
N ARG A 80 9.52 -0.28 1.98
CA ARG A 80 10.53 0.44 1.20
C ARG A 80 11.89 -0.25 1.27
N GLN A 81 12.37 -0.60 2.46
CA GLN A 81 13.63 -1.31 2.63
C GLN A 81 13.64 -2.67 1.90
N GLN A 82 12.54 -3.41 1.95
CA GLN A 82 12.40 -4.67 1.20
C GLN A 82 12.47 -4.45 -0.31
N ILE A 83 11.82 -3.40 -0.84
CA ILE A 83 11.89 -3.03 -2.27
C ILE A 83 13.32 -2.67 -2.65
N GLU A 84 14.02 -1.87 -1.85
CA GLU A 84 15.42 -1.51 -2.06
C GLU A 84 16.36 -2.73 -2.07
N GLN A 85 16.03 -3.77 -1.29
CA GLN A 85 16.75 -5.05 -1.24
C GLN A 85 16.34 -6.00 -2.37
N GLY A 86 15.44 -5.58 -3.27
CA GLY A 86 15.02 -6.34 -4.44
C GLY A 86 13.86 -7.30 -4.23
N ALA A 87 13.12 -7.19 -3.13
CA ALA A 87 11.90 -7.98 -2.93
C ALA A 87 10.89 -7.71 -4.07
N PRO A 88 10.14 -8.74 -4.51
CA PRO A 88 9.11 -8.58 -5.54
C PRO A 88 8.08 -7.53 -5.11
N ALA A 89 7.87 -6.53 -5.98
CA ALA A 89 6.90 -5.47 -5.77
C ALA A 89 6.52 -4.87 -7.12
N SER A 90 5.26 -4.97 -7.50
CA SER A 90 4.74 -4.31 -8.70
C SER A 90 4.18 -2.92 -8.38
N LEU A 91 3.53 -2.79 -7.22
CA LEU A 91 3.03 -1.51 -6.71
C LEU A 91 3.55 -1.27 -5.30
N PHE A 92 3.78 -0.01 -4.98
CA PHE A 92 4.04 0.45 -3.62
C PHE A 92 3.03 1.52 -3.21
N ILE A 93 2.38 1.34 -2.05
CA ILE A 93 1.44 2.30 -1.48
C ILE A 93 1.91 2.60 -0.07
N SER A 94 2.46 3.80 0.10
CA SER A 94 3.02 4.27 1.37
C SER A 94 1.98 5.06 2.17
N ALA A 95 2.11 5.07 3.50
CA ALA A 95 1.34 5.96 4.38
C ALA A 95 2.05 7.29 4.66
N ASP A 96 3.09 7.59 3.94
CA ASP A 96 3.77 8.89 3.92
C ASP A 96 4.45 9.14 2.55
N GLU A 97 4.70 10.40 2.26
CA GLU A 97 5.43 10.80 1.06
C GLU A 97 6.93 10.54 1.18
N LYS A 98 7.50 10.57 2.40
CA LYS A 98 8.93 10.38 2.65
C LYS A 98 9.44 9.05 2.11
N ASN A 99 8.78 7.94 2.43
CA ASN A 99 9.20 6.62 1.96
C ASN A 99 9.06 6.45 0.43
N MET A 100 8.03 7.05 -0.17
CA MET A 100 7.87 7.07 -1.62
C MET A 100 8.98 7.89 -2.30
N LYS A 101 9.28 9.09 -1.78
CA LYS A 101 10.34 9.95 -2.28
C LYS A 101 11.71 9.27 -2.27
N MET A 102 12.02 8.52 -1.22
CA MET A 102 13.28 7.76 -1.14
C MET A 102 13.42 6.71 -2.26
N LEU A 103 12.31 6.08 -2.70
CA LEU A 103 12.33 5.19 -3.88
C LEU A 103 12.43 5.96 -5.19
N GLN A 104 11.83 7.15 -5.30
CA GLN A 104 11.96 8.03 -6.46
C GLN A 104 13.41 8.50 -6.63
N GLU A 105 14.08 8.92 -5.55
CA GLU A 105 15.48 9.34 -5.55
C GLU A 105 16.45 8.22 -6.00
N LYS A 106 16.05 6.95 -5.80
CA LYS A 106 16.79 5.77 -6.28
C LYS A 106 16.33 5.28 -7.65
N ASP A 107 15.45 6.00 -8.32
CA ASP A 107 14.89 5.65 -9.62
C ASP A 107 14.18 4.27 -9.67
N LEU A 108 13.62 3.81 -8.54
CA LEU A 108 12.98 2.50 -8.42
C LEU A 108 11.48 2.52 -8.73
N VAL A 109 10.82 3.68 -8.72
CA VAL A 109 9.37 3.84 -8.84
C VAL A 109 9.02 4.86 -9.92
N THR A 110 7.90 4.65 -10.60
CA THR A 110 7.31 5.56 -11.59
C THR A 110 5.83 5.76 -11.32
N ASP A 111 5.18 6.68 -12.05
CA ASP A 111 3.74 6.98 -12.00
C ASP A 111 3.24 7.26 -10.57
N VAL A 112 4.07 7.96 -9.79
CA VAL A 112 3.74 8.31 -8.42
C VAL A 112 2.66 9.38 -8.39
N LYS A 113 1.56 9.11 -7.66
CA LYS A 113 0.45 10.04 -7.45
C LYS A 113 -0.01 10.02 -5.99
N PRO A 114 -0.53 11.13 -5.46
CA PRO A 114 -1.36 11.10 -4.25
C PRO A 114 -2.54 10.15 -4.46
N PHE A 115 -2.84 9.33 -3.46
CA PHE A 115 -3.87 8.30 -3.55
C PHE A 115 -5.03 8.59 -2.62
N VAL A 116 -4.76 8.65 -1.31
CA VAL A 116 -5.72 9.01 -0.27
C VAL A 116 -5.04 9.81 0.83
N THR A 117 -5.85 10.43 1.69
CA THR A 117 -5.39 11.09 2.93
C THR A 117 -6.04 10.44 4.15
N ASN A 118 -5.46 10.69 5.33
CA ASN A 118 -5.96 10.18 6.60
C ASN A 118 -5.76 11.22 7.71
N GLU A 119 -6.26 10.92 8.90
CA GLU A 119 -6.07 11.72 10.10
C GLU A 119 -5.34 10.88 11.16
N LEU A 120 -4.41 11.50 11.89
CA LEU A 120 -3.78 10.87 13.04
C LEU A 120 -4.62 11.14 14.28
N VAL A 121 -4.79 10.12 15.13
CA VAL A 121 -5.56 10.21 16.37
C VAL A 121 -4.83 9.55 17.54
N LEU A 122 -5.02 10.07 18.73
CA LEU A 122 -4.66 9.41 19.97
C LEU A 122 -5.84 8.52 20.40
N VAL A 123 -5.57 7.26 20.69
CA VAL A 123 -6.57 6.29 21.16
C VAL A 123 -6.18 5.72 22.51
N VAL A 124 -7.21 5.31 23.25
CA VAL A 124 -7.09 4.55 24.50
C VAL A 124 -7.94 3.27 24.40
N PRO A 125 -7.75 2.26 25.25
CA PRO A 125 -8.64 1.10 25.31
C PRO A 125 -10.09 1.52 25.57
N LYS A 126 -11.06 0.82 24.99
CA LYS A 126 -12.48 1.12 25.23
C LYS A 126 -12.82 1.10 26.72
N GLY A 127 -13.59 2.10 27.16
CA GLY A 127 -14.02 2.22 28.56
C GLY A 127 -12.99 2.78 29.52
N GLN A 128 -11.76 3.02 29.09
CA GLN A 128 -10.77 3.73 29.90
C GLN A 128 -10.99 5.25 29.80
N PRO A 129 -10.58 6.02 30.82
CA PRO A 129 -10.64 7.48 30.74
C PRO A 129 -9.94 8.01 29.51
N LYS A 130 -10.52 9.04 28.88
CA LYS A 130 -9.85 9.75 27.79
C LYS A 130 -8.65 10.53 28.33
N VAL A 131 -7.63 10.63 27.51
CA VAL A 131 -6.40 11.39 27.75
C VAL A 131 -6.33 12.47 26.66
N GLU A 132 -6.31 13.73 27.05
CA GLU A 132 -6.05 14.82 26.12
C GLU A 132 -4.55 14.90 25.79
N LEU A 133 -4.21 15.55 24.68
CA LEU A 133 -2.80 15.61 24.23
C LEU A 133 -1.89 16.32 25.23
N ASP A 134 -2.37 17.30 25.95
CA ASP A 134 -1.64 18.02 27.02
C ASP A 134 -1.44 17.18 28.28
N GLN A 135 -2.22 16.10 28.44
CA GLN A 135 -2.13 15.14 29.54
C GLN A 135 -1.26 13.92 29.21
N ILE A 136 -0.72 13.83 28.02
CA ILE A 136 0.01 12.64 27.53
C ILE A 136 1.19 12.23 28.44
N THR A 137 1.78 13.18 29.14
CA THR A 137 2.88 12.94 30.10
C THR A 137 2.47 12.12 31.33
N THR A 138 1.16 11.99 31.58
CA THR A 138 0.62 11.16 32.67
C THR A 138 0.48 9.68 32.29
N VAL A 139 0.59 9.37 31.00
CA VAL A 139 0.44 8.01 30.44
C VAL A 139 1.68 7.18 30.73
N LYS A 140 1.50 5.99 31.31
CA LYS A 140 2.61 5.11 31.69
C LYS A 140 3.14 4.25 30.54
N ARG A 141 2.29 3.86 29.59
CA ARG A 141 2.65 3.01 28.46
C ARG A 141 2.02 3.58 27.18
N ILE A 142 2.82 4.32 26.44
CA ILE A 142 2.43 4.86 25.15
C ILE A 142 2.89 3.88 24.07
N VAL A 143 1.97 3.37 23.27
CA VAL A 143 2.33 2.50 22.11
C VAL A 143 2.43 3.36 20.86
N LEU A 144 3.58 3.31 20.23
CA LEU A 144 3.89 4.05 19.02
C LEU A 144 4.48 3.10 17.97
N GLY A 145 4.11 3.26 16.71
CA GLY A 145 4.87 2.62 15.65
C GLY A 145 6.32 3.08 15.68
N ASN A 146 7.29 2.23 15.34
CA ASN A 146 8.69 2.67 15.27
C ASN A 146 8.81 3.86 14.29
N PRO A 147 9.21 5.06 14.73
CA PRO A 147 9.22 6.26 13.89
C PRO A 147 10.10 6.17 12.64
N GLU A 148 11.09 5.28 12.62
CA GLU A 148 11.98 5.10 11.47
C GLU A 148 11.34 4.28 10.35
N THR A 149 10.38 3.40 10.68
CA THR A 149 9.82 2.43 9.73
C THR A 149 8.30 2.48 9.62
N VAL A 150 7.61 3.16 10.56
CA VAL A 150 6.15 3.24 10.63
C VAL A 150 5.72 4.71 10.56
N PRO A 151 5.09 5.15 9.45
CA PRO A 151 4.68 6.55 9.29
C PRO A 151 3.82 7.10 10.42
N ALA A 152 2.80 6.34 10.90
CA ALA A 152 1.99 6.77 12.04
C ALA A 152 2.83 7.03 13.30
N GLY A 153 3.89 6.27 13.51
CA GLY A 153 4.82 6.48 14.60
C GLY A 153 5.66 7.74 14.42
N ASN A 154 6.11 8.01 13.19
CA ASN A 154 6.81 9.25 12.88
C ASN A 154 5.91 10.48 13.10
N TYR A 155 4.67 10.45 12.64
CA TYR A 155 3.71 11.52 12.89
C TYR A 155 3.41 11.69 14.39
N GLY A 156 3.20 10.60 15.13
CA GLY A 156 3.03 10.67 16.59
C GLY A 156 4.23 11.28 17.30
N LYS A 157 5.46 10.95 16.88
CA LYS A 157 6.68 11.60 17.39
C LYS A 157 6.71 13.09 17.06
N GLN A 158 6.29 13.50 15.85
CA GLN A 158 6.21 14.91 15.48
C GLN A 158 5.23 15.66 16.39
N VAL A 159 4.03 15.10 16.65
CA VAL A 159 3.06 15.66 17.61
C VAL A 159 3.68 15.86 18.98
N LEU A 160 4.29 14.82 19.55
CA LEU A 160 4.91 14.87 20.88
C LEU A 160 6.09 15.85 20.95
N THR A 161 6.85 15.97 19.86
CA THR A 161 7.94 16.94 19.73
C THR A 161 7.39 18.38 19.66
N LYS A 162 6.34 18.60 18.88
CA LYS A 162 5.68 19.92 18.76
C LYS A 162 5.09 20.38 20.11
N LEU A 163 4.56 19.43 20.89
CA LEU A 163 4.08 19.69 22.26
C LEU A 163 5.22 19.92 23.25
N GLY A 164 6.49 19.68 22.87
CA GLY A 164 7.66 19.83 23.74
C GLY A 164 7.79 18.74 24.81
N VAL A 165 7.12 17.60 24.65
CA VAL A 165 7.07 16.53 25.66
C VAL A 165 7.76 15.24 25.24
N TRP A 166 8.33 15.16 24.02
CA TRP A 166 8.92 13.93 23.49
C TRP A 166 9.94 13.30 24.44
N GLU A 167 10.93 14.06 24.88
CA GLU A 167 12.00 13.56 25.77
C GLU A 167 11.47 13.04 27.12
N GLN A 168 10.38 13.64 27.60
CA GLN A 168 9.75 13.22 28.85
C GLN A 168 8.98 11.92 28.72
N VAL A 169 8.31 11.69 27.57
CA VAL A 169 7.46 10.51 27.34
C VAL A 169 8.18 9.35 26.67
N GLU A 170 9.29 9.60 25.97
CA GLU A 170 10.05 8.57 25.25
C GLU A 170 10.42 7.35 26.11
N PRO A 171 10.81 7.47 27.39
CA PRO A 171 11.06 6.32 28.26
C PRO A 171 9.83 5.42 28.49
N ASN A 172 8.64 5.95 28.28
CA ASN A 172 7.35 5.25 28.43
C ASN A 172 6.82 4.69 27.10
N VAL A 173 7.57 4.87 25.99
CA VAL A 173 7.15 4.44 24.66
C VAL A 173 7.50 2.98 24.41
N VAL A 174 6.51 2.22 23.98
CA VAL A 174 6.68 0.85 23.48
C VAL A 174 6.52 0.87 21.96
N TYR A 175 7.55 0.46 21.24
CA TYR A 175 7.53 0.49 19.78
C TYR A 175 6.90 -0.75 19.17
N ALA A 176 6.00 -0.52 18.21
CA ALA A 176 5.34 -1.55 17.42
C ALA A 176 5.87 -1.56 15.97
N LYS A 177 5.79 -2.72 15.32
CA LYS A 177 6.30 -2.93 13.95
C LYS A 177 5.46 -2.27 12.85
N ASP A 178 4.18 -1.98 13.11
CA ASP A 178 3.24 -1.32 12.22
C ASP A 178 2.05 -0.77 13.00
N VAL A 179 1.19 0.03 12.34
CA VAL A 179 0.03 0.67 13.00
C VAL A 179 -1.03 -0.34 13.46
N LYS A 180 -1.18 -1.49 12.80
CA LYS A 180 -2.11 -2.55 13.23
C LYS A 180 -1.65 -3.18 14.54
N ALA A 181 -0.33 -3.34 14.73
CA ALA A 181 0.23 -3.81 15.99
C ALA A 181 0.02 -2.80 17.12
N VAL A 182 0.09 -1.48 16.84
CA VAL A 182 -0.31 -0.44 17.82
C VAL A 182 -1.77 -0.62 18.21
N THR A 183 -2.67 -0.68 17.24
CA THR A 183 -4.12 -0.86 17.46
C THR A 183 -4.39 -2.10 18.30
N ALA A 184 -3.76 -3.23 17.98
CA ALA A 184 -3.90 -4.49 18.71
C ALA A 184 -3.42 -4.37 20.16
N SER A 185 -2.27 -3.72 20.39
CA SER A 185 -1.75 -3.51 21.75
C SER A 185 -2.69 -2.68 22.61
N ILE A 186 -3.28 -1.62 22.06
CA ILE A 186 -4.25 -0.79 22.77
C ILE A 186 -5.53 -1.57 23.04
N SER A 187 -6.09 -2.26 22.06
CA SER A 187 -7.33 -3.05 22.20
C SER A 187 -7.22 -4.18 23.23
N GLN A 188 -6.02 -4.72 23.43
CA GLN A 188 -5.72 -5.78 24.40
C GLN A 188 -5.30 -5.25 25.79
N GLY A 189 -5.26 -3.91 25.99
CA GLY A 189 -4.81 -3.29 27.24
C GLY A 189 -3.31 -3.43 27.50
N ALA A 190 -2.52 -3.80 26.47
CA ALA A 190 -1.06 -3.86 26.58
C ALA A 190 -0.42 -2.46 26.53
N GLY A 191 -1.16 -1.45 26.09
CA GLY A 191 -0.80 -0.01 26.15
C GLY A 191 -1.95 0.81 26.73
N ASP A 192 -1.61 1.92 27.35
CA ASP A 192 -2.59 2.82 27.97
C ASP A 192 -3.10 3.88 26.96
N ALA A 193 -2.25 4.30 26.01
CA ALA A 193 -2.61 5.16 24.89
C ALA A 193 -1.70 4.86 23.69
N GLY A 194 -2.14 5.25 22.47
CA GLY A 194 -1.33 5.07 21.27
C GLY A 194 -1.77 5.97 20.13
N PHE A 195 -0.84 6.28 19.22
CA PHE A 195 -1.14 7.02 18.00
C PHE A 195 -1.37 6.07 16.84
N ILE A 196 -2.56 6.19 16.24
CA ILE A 196 -2.98 5.41 15.06
C ILE A 196 -3.70 6.33 14.06
N TYR A 197 -4.04 5.83 12.90
CA TYR A 197 -4.89 6.56 11.99
C TYR A 197 -6.37 6.41 12.38
N LYS A 198 -7.16 7.41 12.04
CA LYS A 198 -8.62 7.41 12.25
C LYS A 198 -9.28 6.19 11.59
N THR A 199 -8.81 5.79 10.40
CA THR A 199 -9.28 4.59 9.72
C THR A 199 -9.02 3.31 10.52
N ASP A 200 -7.90 3.23 11.25
CA ASP A 200 -7.58 2.09 12.12
C ASP A 200 -8.49 2.08 13.36
N ALA A 201 -8.80 3.25 13.91
CA ALA A 201 -9.76 3.37 15.02
C ALA A 201 -11.17 2.96 14.57
N ILE A 202 -11.62 3.39 13.39
CA ILE A 202 -12.91 2.97 12.78
C ILE A 202 -12.94 1.45 12.60
N ALA A 203 -11.88 0.87 12.03
CA ALA A 203 -11.81 -0.58 11.79
C ALA A 203 -11.75 -1.40 13.09
N ALA A 204 -11.20 -0.85 14.17
CA ALA A 204 -11.17 -1.49 15.48
C ALA A 204 -12.53 -1.44 16.21
N GLY A 205 -13.43 -0.56 15.79
CA GLY A 205 -14.78 -0.43 16.38
C GLY A 205 -14.71 -0.19 17.89
N ASP A 206 -15.44 -1.02 18.64
CA ASP A 206 -15.52 -0.93 20.09
C ASP A 206 -14.29 -1.44 20.85
N ALA A 207 -13.22 -1.84 20.18
CA ALA A 207 -12.00 -2.28 20.86
C ALA A 207 -11.13 -1.13 21.38
N VAL A 208 -11.22 0.03 20.74
CA VAL A 208 -10.53 1.27 21.12
C VAL A 208 -11.49 2.46 21.08
N GLN A 209 -11.12 3.55 21.70
CA GLN A 209 -11.85 4.82 21.54
C GLN A 209 -10.89 5.94 21.22
N ILE A 210 -11.29 6.83 20.32
CA ILE A 210 -10.55 8.05 20.04
C ILE A 210 -10.61 8.94 21.27
N SER A 211 -9.43 9.27 21.77
CA SER A 211 -9.23 10.15 22.93
C SER A 211 -9.05 11.60 22.48
N ALA A 212 -8.20 11.82 21.48
CA ALA A 212 -7.99 13.14 20.88
C ALA A 212 -7.69 13.01 19.39
N VAL A 213 -8.08 14.03 18.62
CA VAL A 213 -7.62 14.22 17.22
C VAL A 213 -6.40 15.13 17.26
N THR A 214 -5.33 14.77 16.52
CA THR A 214 -4.13 15.60 16.51
C THR A 214 -4.37 16.89 15.71
N PRO A 215 -3.85 18.05 16.15
CA PRO A 215 -3.90 19.27 15.38
C PRO A 215 -3.17 19.10 14.02
N THR A 216 -3.73 19.66 12.96
CA THR A 216 -3.20 19.51 11.60
C THR A 216 -1.83 20.15 11.40
N ASP A 217 -1.45 21.11 12.26
CA ASP A 217 -0.15 21.77 12.26
C ASP A 217 0.89 21.10 13.19
N SER A 218 0.50 20.01 13.85
CA SER A 218 1.39 19.30 14.78
C SER A 218 2.25 18.22 14.13
N HIS A 219 1.97 17.87 12.90
CA HIS A 219 2.70 16.88 12.10
C HIS A 219 2.53 17.17 10.60
N ASP A 220 3.36 16.54 9.76
CA ASP A 220 3.21 16.61 8.31
C ASP A 220 1.84 16.05 7.86
N PRO A 221 1.30 16.52 6.72
CA PRO A 221 0.05 15.99 6.19
C PRO A 221 0.13 14.46 5.96
N VAL A 222 -0.92 13.75 6.35
CA VAL A 222 -0.98 12.29 6.18
C VAL A 222 -1.47 11.96 4.78
N ILE A 223 -0.56 12.00 3.80
CA ILE A 223 -0.81 11.68 2.40
C ILE A 223 -0.26 10.31 2.08
N TYR A 224 -1.07 9.48 1.43
CA TYR A 224 -0.69 8.15 0.95
C TYR A 224 -0.42 8.24 -0.56
N PRO A 225 0.83 8.20 -1.01
CA PRO A 225 1.15 8.05 -2.41
C PRO A 225 1.08 6.60 -2.85
N ILE A 226 0.72 6.38 -4.13
CA ILE A 226 0.84 5.12 -4.85
C ILE A 226 1.82 5.28 -6.01
N GLY A 227 2.59 4.23 -6.32
CA GLY A 227 3.50 4.20 -7.46
C GLY A 227 3.76 2.79 -7.98
N ILE A 228 4.22 2.70 -9.23
CA ILE A 228 4.58 1.45 -9.91
C ILE A 228 6.08 1.22 -9.76
N ILE A 229 6.49 0.04 -9.31
CA ILE A 229 7.91 -0.33 -9.19
C ILE A 229 8.42 -0.76 -10.56
N LYS A 230 9.40 -0.02 -11.11
CA LYS A 230 9.89 -0.15 -12.49
C LYS A 230 10.30 -1.58 -12.87
N LYS A 231 10.98 -2.27 -11.96
CA LYS A 231 11.49 -3.64 -12.21
C LYS A 231 10.40 -4.67 -12.45
N TYR A 232 9.22 -4.46 -11.89
CA TYR A 232 8.09 -5.41 -11.88
C TYR A 232 6.85 -4.82 -12.54
N ASP A 233 7.05 -3.82 -13.42
CA ASP A 233 6.00 -3.20 -14.21
C ASP A 233 5.49 -4.19 -15.28
N ASN A 234 4.19 -4.47 -15.26
CA ASN A 234 3.51 -5.29 -16.24
C ASN A 234 2.08 -4.79 -16.48
N ALA A 235 1.36 -5.39 -17.43
CA ALA A 235 0.02 -4.94 -17.80
C ALA A 235 -0.97 -5.06 -16.62
N LEU A 236 -0.92 -6.15 -15.86
CA LEU A 236 -1.78 -6.36 -14.69
C LEU A 236 -1.51 -5.33 -13.58
N ALA A 237 -0.25 -4.94 -13.36
CA ALA A 237 0.10 -3.91 -12.38
C ALA A 237 -0.50 -2.55 -12.77
N LYS A 238 -0.38 -2.16 -14.04
CA LYS A 238 -0.95 -0.90 -14.56
C LYS A 238 -2.47 -0.89 -14.46
N ASP A 239 -3.10 -1.99 -14.82
CA ASP A 239 -4.56 -2.09 -14.81
C ASP A 239 -5.11 -2.05 -13.38
N PHE A 240 -4.50 -2.82 -12.46
CA PHE A 240 -4.87 -2.78 -11.05
C PHE A 240 -4.59 -1.39 -10.41
N TYR A 241 -3.48 -0.72 -10.78
CA TYR A 241 -3.21 0.66 -10.38
C TYR A 241 -4.33 1.60 -10.83
N GLN A 242 -4.76 1.53 -12.09
CA GLN A 242 -5.87 2.36 -12.59
C GLN A 242 -7.19 2.03 -11.89
N TYR A 243 -7.46 0.76 -11.62
CA TYR A 243 -8.65 0.34 -10.91
C TYR A 243 -8.73 0.92 -9.48
N VAL A 244 -7.66 0.83 -8.69
CA VAL A 244 -7.69 1.38 -7.33
C VAL A 244 -7.79 2.91 -7.32
N MET A 245 -7.28 3.58 -8.36
CA MET A 245 -7.40 5.02 -8.57
C MET A 245 -8.77 5.45 -9.15
N SER A 246 -9.58 4.52 -9.64
CA SER A 246 -10.88 4.81 -10.27
C SER A 246 -11.91 5.35 -9.25
N PRO A 247 -13.01 5.97 -9.71
CA PRO A 247 -14.10 6.38 -8.83
C PRO A 247 -14.70 5.22 -8.01
N GLU A 248 -14.68 4.00 -8.54
CA GLU A 248 -15.13 2.80 -7.84
C GLU A 248 -14.15 2.41 -6.73
N GLY A 249 -12.85 2.43 -7.03
CA GLY A 249 -11.80 2.20 -6.03
C GLY A 249 -11.85 3.22 -4.90
N GLN A 250 -12.02 4.50 -5.25
CA GLN A 250 -12.11 5.59 -4.28
C GLN A 250 -13.33 5.44 -3.35
N LYS A 251 -14.49 5.01 -3.85
CA LYS A 251 -15.66 4.73 -3.01
C LYS A 251 -15.41 3.65 -1.96
N VAL A 252 -14.66 2.61 -2.31
CA VAL A 252 -14.28 1.58 -1.33
C VAL A 252 -13.37 2.18 -0.26
N LEU A 253 -12.38 3.00 -0.64
CA LEU A 253 -11.49 3.66 0.32
C LEU A 253 -12.25 4.60 1.25
N GLU A 254 -13.20 5.39 0.74
CA GLU A 254 -14.10 6.26 1.54
C GLU A 254 -14.93 5.45 2.55
N LYS A 255 -15.46 4.27 2.14
CA LYS A 255 -16.16 3.34 3.04
C LYS A 255 -15.31 2.94 4.25
N TYR A 256 -13.99 2.83 4.06
CA TYR A 256 -13.04 2.54 5.15
C TYR A 256 -12.57 3.78 5.90
N GLY A 257 -13.09 4.97 5.59
CA GLY A 257 -12.82 6.22 6.29
C GLY A 257 -11.62 7.01 5.77
N PHE A 258 -11.03 6.61 4.64
CA PHE A 258 -10.05 7.44 3.94
C PHE A 258 -10.72 8.61 3.25
N SER A 259 -9.99 9.73 3.10
CA SER A 259 -10.41 10.83 2.26
C SER A 259 -9.67 10.75 0.93
N THR A 260 -10.38 11.00 -0.18
CA THR A 260 -9.76 11.00 -1.51
C THR A 260 -8.89 12.23 -1.69
N SER A 261 -7.69 12.07 -2.29
CA SER A 261 -6.87 13.21 -2.70
C SER A 261 -7.53 13.85 -3.92
N LYS A 262 -7.91 15.11 -3.78
CA LYS A 262 -8.41 15.91 -4.91
C LYS A 262 -7.25 16.39 -5.78
#